data_24718117748924a57f5db5edd8b2c648
#
_entry.id   24718117748924a57f5db5edd8b2c648
#
_cell.length_a   1.000
_cell.length_b   1.000
_cell.length_c   1.000
_cell.angle_alpha   90.00
_cell.angle_beta   90.00
_cell.angle_gamma   90.00
#
_symmetry.space_group_name_H-M   'P 1'
#
loop_
_entity.id
_entity.type
_entity.pdbx_description
1 polymer ?
#
loop_
_entity_poly.entity_id
_entity_poly.type
_entity_poly.pdbx_seq_one_letter_code
_entity_poly.pdbx_strand_id
1 'polypeptide(L)'
;MSLLAGFAVFFAEIGMAIYNRVHAYPFGIYGAERVGKTTLARQLQTRGEVPDIQKRTKGVQSSSRKLIKIDGDVRTIRSSDVGGQAIYWKQWESDMKKRNVQYIIFMIDHRHLNKNFNMDNQLAWQYLVDVILKKRWSNGKKKKEKDYPVAIGIWANKSDLWIDGYDFKGEPSKHPIFEPFNMGIQQLNEIGIPCHKYVVSAKSDSEMVYRGITTMIKDY
;
A
#
# COMPACT_ATOMS: atom_id res chain seq x y z
N MET A 1 3.36 -27.65 -35.73
CA MET A 1 2.34 -27.47 -34.66
C MET A 1 0.99 -27.33 -35.33
N SER A 2 -0.02 -28.12 -34.92
CA SER A 2 -1.33 -28.09 -35.56
C SER A 2 -2.05 -26.77 -35.20
N LEU A 3 -2.90 -26.29 -36.11
CA LEU A 3 -3.72 -25.10 -35.96
C LEU A 3 -4.53 -25.16 -34.64
N LEU A 4 -5.02 -26.33 -34.25
CA LEU A 4 -5.75 -26.62 -33.02
C LEU A 4 -4.93 -26.37 -31.76
N ALA A 5 -3.63 -26.68 -31.75
CA ALA A 5 -2.75 -26.38 -30.59
C ALA A 5 -2.56 -24.88 -30.41
N GLY A 6 -2.48 -24.11 -31.51
CA GLY A 6 -2.39 -22.63 -31.43
C GLY A 6 -3.65 -21.99 -30.84
N PHE A 7 -4.85 -22.49 -31.24
CA PHE A 7 -6.11 -22.00 -30.67
C PHE A 7 -6.25 -22.32 -29.17
N ALA A 8 -5.87 -23.53 -28.74
CA ALA A 8 -5.94 -23.93 -27.35
C ALA A 8 -5.04 -23.04 -26.46
N VAL A 9 -3.82 -22.73 -26.90
CA VAL A 9 -2.91 -21.84 -26.22
C VAL A 9 -3.50 -20.41 -26.13
N PHE A 10 -4.04 -19.89 -27.23
CA PHE A 10 -4.65 -18.57 -27.29
C PHE A 10 -5.85 -18.42 -26.32
N PHE A 11 -6.75 -19.41 -26.27
CA PHE A 11 -7.87 -19.40 -25.34
C PHE A 11 -7.42 -19.57 -23.89
N ALA A 12 -6.38 -20.35 -23.61
CA ALA A 12 -5.80 -20.46 -22.28
C ALA A 12 -5.19 -19.12 -21.82
N GLU A 13 -4.49 -18.41 -22.70
CA GLU A 13 -3.93 -17.09 -22.40
C GLU A 13 -5.03 -16.05 -22.14
N ILE A 14 -6.09 -16.02 -22.94
CA ILE A 14 -7.25 -15.15 -22.72
C ILE A 14 -7.93 -15.50 -21.38
N GLY A 15 -8.17 -16.77 -21.12
CA GLY A 15 -8.75 -17.23 -19.86
C GLY A 15 -7.91 -16.82 -18.66
N MET A 16 -6.59 -16.98 -18.72
CA MET A 16 -5.65 -16.55 -17.70
C MET A 16 -5.66 -15.02 -17.52
N ALA A 17 -5.70 -14.27 -18.62
CA ALA A 17 -5.76 -12.80 -18.57
C ALA A 17 -7.07 -12.30 -17.92
N ILE A 18 -8.19 -12.93 -18.21
CA ILE A 18 -9.50 -12.65 -17.60
C ILE A 18 -9.47 -13.04 -16.12
N TYR A 19 -8.99 -14.22 -15.77
CA TYR A 19 -8.84 -14.68 -14.40
C TYR A 19 -8.00 -13.72 -13.57
N ASN A 20 -6.82 -13.34 -14.04
CA ASN A 20 -5.93 -12.40 -13.39
C ASN A 20 -6.53 -10.98 -13.26
N ARG A 21 -7.42 -10.60 -14.18
CA ARG A 21 -8.14 -9.32 -14.11
C ARG A 21 -9.22 -9.31 -13.02
N VAL A 22 -9.92 -10.43 -12.87
CA VAL A 22 -11.01 -10.60 -11.88
C VAL A 22 -10.45 -10.80 -10.48
N HIS A 23 -9.30 -11.48 -10.34
CA HIS A 23 -8.68 -11.85 -9.07
C HIS A 23 -7.48 -10.96 -8.70
N ALA A 24 -7.42 -9.74 -9.26
CA ALA A 24 -6.37 -8.79 -8.89
C ALA A 24 -6.58 -8.26 -7.47
N TYR A 25 -5.52 -8.24 -6.67
CA TYR A 25 -5.50 -7.59 -5.37
C TYR A 25 -5.38 -6.06 -5.54
N PRO A 26 -6.43 -5.28 -5.22
CA PRO A 26 -6.41 -3.84 -5.39
C PRO A 26 -5.73 -3.17 -4.18
N PHE A 27 -4.50 -2.72 -4.38
CA PHE A 27 -3.72 -1.95 -3.42
C PHE A 27 -3.89 -0.44 -3.63
N GLY A 28 -4.05 0.31 -2.53
CA GLY A 28 -3.89 1.75 -2.48
C GLY A 28 -2.59 2.11 -1.76
N ILE A 29 -1.75 2.97 -2.37
CA ILE A 29 -0.53 3.47 -1.76
C ILE A 29 -0.75 4.93 -1.38
N TYR A 30 -0.87 5.19 -0.09
CA TYR A 30 -1.14 6.51 0.47
C TYR A 30 -0.05 6.94 1.44
N GLY A 31 -0.07 8.19 1.89
CA GLY A 31 0.91 8.76 2.82
C GLY A 31 1.28 10.17 2.42
N ALA A 32 2.01 10.88 3.29
CA ALA A 32 2.44 12.25 3.09
C ALA A 32 3.33 12.44 1.85
N GLU A 33 3.65 13.67 1.53
CA GLU A 33 4.57 13.98 0.44
C GLU A 33 5.98 13.45 0.73
N ARG A 34 6.69 12.96 -0.30
CA ARG A 34 8.10 12.52 -0.26
C ARG A 34 8.41 11.29 0.61
N VAL A 35 7.42 10.58 1.10
CA VAL A 35 7.64 9.32 1.86
C VAL A 35 8.07 8.14 0.99
N GLY A 36 8.10 8.28 -0.35
CA GLY A 36 8.58 7.25 -1.28
C GLY A 36 7.50 6.43 -1.95
N LYS A 37 6.23 6.88 -2.00
CA LYS A 37 5.12 6.18 -2.67
C LYS A 37 5.42 5.83 -4.12
N THR A 38 5.91 6.80 -4.89
CA THR A 38 6.27 6.60 -6.31
C THR A 38 7.41 5.59 -6.46
N THR A 39 8.37 5.60 -5.53
CA THR A 39 9.45 4.61 -5.49
C THR A 39 8.90 3.21 -5.28
N LEU A 40 8.01 3.04 -4.30
CA LEU A 40 7.34 1.77 -4.06
C LEU A 40 6.51 1.31 -5.27
N ALA A 41 5.71 2.21 -5.84
CA ALA A 41 4.91 1.90 -7.03
C ALA A 41 5.78 1.41 -8.20
N ARG A 42 6.96 2.01 -8.39
CA ARG A 42 7.94 1.58 -9.41
C ARG A 42 8.58 0.24 -9.07
N GLN A 43 8.99 0.02 -7.82
CA GLN A 43 9.51 -1.28 -7.39
C GLN A 43 8.50 -2.40 -7.66
N LEU A 44 7.23 -2.14 -7.42
CA LEU A 44 6.16 -3.08 -7.74
C LEU A 44 6.04 -3.33 -9.26
N GLN A 45 6.50 -2.41 -10.10
CA GLN A 45 6.48 -2.57 -11.57
C GLN A 45 7.71 -3.30 -12.09
N THR A 46 8.91 -2.88 -11.67
CA THR A 46 10.14 -3.22 -12.37
C THR A 46 10.97 -4.30 -11.68
N ARG A 47 10.79 -4.53 -10.37
CA ARG A 47 11.68 -5.38 -9.56
C ARG A 47 13.16 -5.03 -9.72
N GLY A 48 13.49 -3.77 -9.81
CA GLY A 48 14.85 -3.37 -10.09
C GLY A 48 15.20 -2.02 -9.48
N GLU A 49 16.32 -1.47 -9.94
CA GLU A 49 16.75 -0.15 -9.53
C GLU A 49 15.69 0.92 -9.88
N VAL A 50 15.40 1.76 -8.92
CA VAL A 50 14.48 2.88 -9.09
C VAL A 50 15.31 4.15 -9.22
N PRO A 51 15.16 4.93 -10.31
CA PRO A 51 15.89 6.17 -10.49
C PRO A 51 15.71 7.15 -9.33
N ASP A 52 16.78 7.85 -8.97
CA ASP A 52 16.79 8.83 -7.87
C ASP A 52 15.91 10.05 -8.13
N ILE A 53 15.87 10.49 -9.38
CA ILE A 53 15.15 11.70 -9.77
C ILE A 53 13.69 11.32 -10.08
N GLN A 54 12.80 11.75 -9.19
CA GLN A 54 11.37 11.52 -9.38
C GLN A 54 10.62 12.85 -9.37
N LYS A 55 9.82 13.08 -10.40
CA LYS A 55 8.89 14.20 -10.44
C LYS A 55 7.80 13.97 -9.38
N ARG A 56 7.33 15.06 -8.77
CA ARG A 56 6.19 15.02 -7.83
C ARG A 56 4.96 14.47 -8.53
N THR A 57 4.29 13.52 -7.89
CA THR A 57 3.01 13.00 -8.37
C THR A 57 1.93 14.05 -8.15
N LYS A 58 1.28 14.44 -9.24
CA LYS A 58 0.13 15.33 -9.21
C LYS A 58 -1.13 14.49 -9.44
N GLY A 59 -2.04 14.49 -8.45
CA GLY A 59 -3.27 13.72 -8.53
C GLY A 59 -3.08 12.21 -8.40
N VAL A 60 -3.89 11.44 -9.11
CA VAL A 60 -3.85 9.98 -9.15
C VAL A 60 -3.19 9.54 -10.45
N GLN A 61 -2.08 8.81 -10.36
CA GLN A 61 -1.47 8.18 -11.52
C GLN A 61 -2.01 6.76 -11.69
N SER A 62 -2.22 6.36 -12.94
CA SER A 62 -2.82 5.08 -13.30
C SER A 62 -2.09 3.90 -12.67
N SER A 63 -2.88 2.91 -12.28
CA SER A 63 -2.42 1.70 -11.66
C SER A 63 -1.49 0.88 -12.55
N SER A 64 -0.38 0.49 -12.00
CA SER A 64 0.42 -0.60 -12.54
C SER A 64 -0.22 -1.94 -12.18
N ARG A 65 -0.05 -2.90 -13.06
CA ARG A 65 -0.37 -4.31 -12.79
C ARG A 65 0.93 -5.08 -12.74
N LYS A 66 1.07 -5.92 -11.74
CA LYS A 66 2.23 -6.80 -11.60
C LYS A 66 1.78 -8.19 -11.18
N LEU A 67 2.39 -9.17 -11.79
CA LEU A 67 2.28 -10.55 -11.36
C LEU A 67 3.24 -10.80 -10.20
N ILE A 68 2.73 -11.37 -9.11
CA ILE A 68 3.51 -11.85 -7.98
C ILE A 68 3.20 -13.32 -7.74
N LYS A 69 4.16 -14.04 -7.19
CA LYS A 69 3.99 -15.44 -6.80
C LYS A 69 3.76 -15.51 -5.29
N ILE A 70 2.60 -16.06 -4.90
CA ILE A 70 2.22 -16.27 -3.49
C ILE A 70 1.89 -17.75 -3.34
N ASP A 71 2.64 -18.48 -2.52
CA ASP A 71 2.45 -19.91 -2.23
C ASP A 71 2.34 -20.79 -3.50
N GLY A 72 3.11 -20.44 -4.52
CA GLY A 72 3.06 -21.14 -5.82
C GLY A 72 2.07 -20.58 -6.81
N ASP A 73 1.03 -19.89 -6.37
CA ASP A 73 0.04 -19.25 -7.21
C ASP A 73 0.53 -17.91 -7.77
N VAL A 74 0.26 -17.68 -9.05
CA VAL A 74 0.52 -16.38 -9.68
C VAL A 74 -0.69 -15.48 -9.49
N ARG A 75 -0.51 -14.36 -8.83
CA ARG A 75 -1.55 -13.37 -8.54
C ARG A 75 -1.19 -12.02 -9.16
N THR A 76 -2.20 -11.22 -9.46
CA THR A 76 -2.02 -9.87 -9.96
C THR A 76 -2.19 -8.86 -8.84
N ILE A 77 -1.20 -7.98 -8.65
CA ILE A 77 -1.36 -6.76 -7.84
C ILE A 77 -1.75 -5.62 -8.77
N ARG A 78 -2.67 -4.80 -8.34
CA ARG A 78 -3.02 -3.54 -8.98
C ARG A 78 -2.88 -2.40 -7.99
N SER A 79 -1.87 -1.54 -8.17
CA SER A 79 -1.60 -0.41 -7.28
C SER A 79 -1.82 0.94 -7.97
N SER A 80 -2.10 1.99 -7.20
CA SER A 80 -2.07 3.38 -7.66
C SER A 80 -1.09 4.19 -6.84
N ASP A 81 -0.48 5.16 -7.48
CA ASP A 81 0.30 6.21 -6.83
C ASP A 81 -0.55 7.49 -6.76
N VAL A 82 -0.81 7.97 -5.56
CA VAL A 82 -1.65 9.15 -5.32
C VAL A 82 -0.83 10.24 -4.65
N GLY A 83 -1.03 11.49 -5.07
CA GLY A 83 -0.34 12.65 -4.51
C GLY A 83 -0.45 12.72 -2.99
N GLY A 84 0.68 12.99 -2.32
CA GLY A 84 0.78 13.01 -0.85
C GLY A 84 0.59 14.39 -0.24
N GLN A 85 0.49 15.46 -1.03
CA GLN A 85 0.18 16.79 -0.51
C GLN A 85 -1.26 16.87 -0.02
N ALA A 86 -1.53 17.65 1.00
CA ALA A 86 -2.87 17.78 1.62
C ALA A 86 -3.98 18.13 0.61
N ILE A 87 -3.66 18.92 -0.42
CA ILE A 87 -4.60 19.26 -1.49
C ILE A 87 -5.11 18.05 -2.28
N TYR A 88 -4.37 16.92 -2.28
CA TYR A 88 -4.73 15.70 -2.99
C TYR A 88 -5.38 14.65 -2.09
N TRP A 89 -5.44 14.83 -0.76
CA TRP A 89 -5.99 13.80 0.13
C TRP A 89 -7.45 13.47 -0.15
N LYS A 90 -8.26 14.44 -0.58
CA LYS A 90 -9.64 14.18 -1.02
C LYS A 90 -9.71 13.16 -2.16
N GLN A 91 -8.65 13.03 -2.96
CA GLN A 91 -8.59 12.07 -4.05
C GLN A 91 -8.37 10.64 -3.55
N TRP A 92 -7.83 10.44 -2.34
CA TRP A 92 -7.67 9.12 -1.74
C TRP A 92 -9.02 8.43 -1.56
N GLU A 93 -10.02 9.16 -1.08
CA GLU A 93 -11.36 8.63 -0.94
C GLU A 93 -11.95 8.22 -2.30
N SER A 94 -11.81 9.07 -3.30
CA SER A 94 -12.26 8.78 -4.66
C SER A 94 -11.53 7.59 -5.27
N ASP A 95 -10.22 7.47 -5.04
CA ASP A 95 -9.41 6.36 -5.51
C ASP A 95 -9.80 5.05 -4.83
N MET A 96 -9.91 5.03 -3.50
CA MET A 96 -10.39 3.86 -2.74
C MET A 96 -11.74 3.36 -3.25
N LYS A 97 -12.69 4.27 -3.48
CA LYS A 97 -14.03 3.93 -3.97
C LYS A 97 -14.03 3.42 -5.41
N LYS A 98 -13.38 4.15 -6.34
CA LYS A 98 -13.40 3.81 -7.77
C LYS A 98 -12.71 2.49 -8.09
N ARG A 99 -11.67 2.16 -7.34
CA ARG A 99 -10.86 0.96 -7.57
C ARG A 99 -11.21 -0.19 -6.65
N ASN A 100 -12.16 0.01 -5.73
CA ASN A 100 -12.49 -0.97 -4.68
C ASN A 100 -11.22 -1.45 -3.96
N VAL A 101 -10.46 -0.49 -3.40
CA VAL A 101 -9.20 -0.78 -2.71
C VAL A 101 -9.47 -1.63 -1.48
N GLN A 102 -8.87 -2.82 -1.46
CA GLN A 102 -9.00 -3.77 -0.36
C GLN A 102 -7.78 -3.76 0.56
N TYR A 103 -6.60 -3.47 0.02
CA TYR A 103 -5.35 -3.41 0.78
C TYR A 103 -4.78 -2.01 0.72
N ILE A 104 -4.49 -1.44 1.86
CA ILE A 104 -3.89 -0.10 1.95
C ILE A 104 -2.46 -0.22 2.44
N ILE A 105 -1.53 0.36 1.69
CA ILE A 105 -0.17 0.64 2.15
C ILE A 105 -0.11 2.11 2.51
N PHE A 106 -0.04 2.41 3.79
CA PHE A 106 0.18 3.76 4.27
C PHE A 106 1.66 3.97 4.55
N MET A 107 2.31 4.77 3.71
CA MET A 107 3.75 5.03 3.81
C MET A 107 4.07 6.22 4.70
N ILE A 108 5.01 6.01 5.59
CA ILE A 108 5.62 7.02 6.46
C ILE A 108 7.14 7.00 6.28
N ASP A 109 7.82 8.01 6.76
CA ASP A 109 9.28 8.04 6.88
C ASP A 109 9.73 8.69 8.20
N HIS A 110 11.03 8.69 8.46
CA HIS A 110 11.63 9.11 9.73
C HIS A 110 11.51 10.61 10.04
N ARG A 111 11.05 11.45 9.12
CA ARG A 111 11.05 12.92 9.31
C ARG A 111 10.28 13.37 10.54
N HIS A 112 9.23 12.66 10.94
CA HIS A 112 8.46 13.01 12.14
C HIS A 112 9.16 12.65 13.46
N LEU A 113 10.26 11.88 13.43
CA LEU A 113 11.08 11.61 14.61
C LEU A 113 11.93 12.81 15.01
N ASN A 114 12.17 13.74 14.10
CA ASN A 114 12.88 14.96 14.39
C ASN A 114 11.89 16.03 14.86
N LYS A 115 12.05 16.52 16.11
CA LYS A 115 11.15 17.50 16.76
C LYS A 115 10.94 18.79 15.96
N ASN A 116 11.83 19.11 15.04
CA ASN A 116 11.75 20.29 14.17
C ASN A 116 11.07 20.00 12.84
N PHE A 117 10.58 18.76 12.62
CA PHE A 117 10.00 18.33 11.34
C PHE A 117 8.51 18.07 11.44
N ASN A 118 7.91 18.40 10.42
CA ASN A 118 6.63 18.30 9.79
C ASN A 118 5.74 17.14 10.31
N MET A 119 4.60 17.49 10.88
CA MET A 119 3.55 16.56 11.28
C MET A 119 2.81 15.91 10.08
N ASP A 120 3.29 16.10 8.85
CA ASP A 120 2.57 15.66 7.63
C ASP A 120 2.23 14.16 7.65
N ASN A 121 3.12 13.31 8.17
CA ASN A 121 2.85 11.87 8.28
C ASN A 121 1.65 11.59 9.20
N GLN A 122 1.58 12.30 10.33
CA GLN A 122 0.54 12.13 11.34
C GLN A 122 -0.80 12.70 10.84
N LEU A 123 -0.79 13.89 10.26
CA LEU A 123 -1.98 14.53 9.68
C LEU A 123 -2.55 13.69 8.51
N ALA A 124 -1.68 13.18 7.66
CA ALA A 124 -2.07 12.30 6.56
C ALA A 124 -2.69 10.97 7.06
N TRP A 125 -2.12 10.40 8.13
CA TRP A 125 -2.66 9.22 8.78
C TRP A 125 -4.04 9.49 9.40
N GLN A 126 -4.16 10.56 10.18
CA GLN A 126 -5.43 10.94 10.78
C GLN A 126 -6.50 11.14 9.73
N TYR A 127 -6.17 11.82 8.62
CA TYR A 127 -7.10 11.97 7.51
C TYR A 127 -7.56 10.62 6.94
N LEU A 128 -6.64 9.68 6.73
CA LEU A 128 -6.98 8.35 6.22
C LEU A 128 -7.92 7.61 7.18
N VAL A 129 -7.59 7.60 8.47
CA VAL A 129 -8.40 6.98 9.53
C VAL A 129 -9.80 7.60 9.55
N ASP A 130 -9.90 8.94 9.55
CA ASP A 130 -11.19 9.65 9.55
C ASP A 130 -12.04 9.30 8.33
N VAL A 131 -11.44 9.20 7.15
CA VAL A 131 -12.16 8.81 5.91
C VAL A 131 -12.72 7.39 6.04
N ILE A 132 -11.95 6.46 6.59
CA ILE A 132 -12.38 5.07 6.77
C ILE A 132 -13.49 5.00 7.82
N LEU A 133 -13.32 5.65 8.97
CA LEU A 133 -14.29 5.65 10.06
C LEU A 133 -15.61 6.33 9.64
N LYS A 134 -15.55 7.50 8.98
CA LYS A 134 -16.75 8.22 8.48
C LYS A 134 -17.56 7.39 7.50
N LYS A 135 -16.91 6.62 6.64
CA LYS A 135 -17.62 5.73 5.70
C LYS A 135 -18.48 4.70 6.39
N ARG A 136 -18.08 4.23 7.57
CA ARG A 136 -18.84 3.24 8.35
C ARG A 136 -20.16 3.81 8.90
N TRP A 137 -20.17 5.12 9.22
CA TRP A 137 -21.29 5.74 9.94
C TRP A 137 -22.22 6.58 9.06
N SER A 138 -21.84 6.88 7.80
CA SER A 138 -22.51 7.91 7.01
C SER A 138 -23.95 7.60 6.56
N ASN A 139 -24.49 6.38 6.82
CA ASN A 139 -25.84 6.02 6.34
C ASN A 139 -26.70 5.25 7.35
N GLY A 140 -26.36 5.17 8.63
CA GLY A 140 -27.15 4.43 9.63
C GLY A 140 -27.38 2.94 9.33
N LYS A 141 -26.95 2.45 8.17
CA LYS A 141 -27.00 1.05 7.75
C LYS A 141 -25.59 0.50 7.80
N LYS A 142 -25.39 -0.62 8.53
CA LYS A 142 -24.13 -1.39 8.46
C LYS A 142 -23.81 -1.65 6.99
N LYS A 143 -22.75 -1.02 6.46
CA LYS A 143 -22.26 -1.35 5.13
C LYS A 143 -21.80 -2.79 5.12
N LYS A 144 -21.93 -3.45 3.97
CA LYS A 144 -21.43 -4.83 3.77
C LYS A 144 -19.91 -4.80 3.92
N GLU A 145 -19.32 -5.84 4.49
CA GLU A 145 -17.86 -6.01 4.66
C GLU A 145 -17.03 -5.67 3.41
N LYS A 146 -17.60 -5.82 2.23
CA LYS A 146 -16.97 -5.50 0.94
C LYS A 146 -16.63 -4.01 0.71
N ASP A 147 -17.14 -3.11 1.55
CA ASP A 147 -16.98 -1.65 1.34
C ASP A 147 -15.73 -1.07 2.06
N TYR A 148 -14.96 -1.91 2.77
CA TYR A 148 -13.80 -1.49 3.58
C TYR A 148 -12.51 -2.19 3.13
N PRO A 149 -11.35 -1.57 3.39
CA PRO A 149 -10.10 -2.29 3.24
C PRO A 149 -10.09 -3.54 4.14
N VAL A 150 -9.56 -4.61 3.60
CA VAL A 150 -9.38 -5.89 4.30
C VAL A 150 -8.24 -5.77 5.30
N ALA A 151 -7.16 -5.05 4.92
CA ALA A 151 -5.99 -4.83 5.75
C ALA A 151 -5.29 -3.53 5.43
N ILE A 152 -4.60 -2.97 6.43
CA ILE A 152 -3.75 -1.78 6.29
C ILE A 152 -2.35 -2.10 6.78
N GLY A 153 -1.35 -1.89 5.90
CA GLY A 153 0.06 -1.91 6.27
C GLY A 153 0.58 -0.49 6.48
N ILE A 154 1.13 -0.20 7.65
CA ILE A 154 1.88 1.04 7.91
C ILE A 154 3.35 0.76 7.62
N TRP A 155 3.86 1.35 6.55
CA TRP A 155 5.18 1.07 6.02
C TRP A 155 6.14 2.21 6.32
N ALA A 156 7.03 2.02 7.31
CA ALA A 156 8.12 2.93 7.63
C ALA A 156 9.24 2.75 6.60
N ASN A 157 9.24 3.64 5.61
CA ASN A 157 10.15 3.58 4.46
C ASN A 157 11.47 4.30 4.72
N LYS A 158 12.42 4.10 3.81
CA LYS A 158 13.80 4.65 3.87
C LYS A 158 14.56 4.16 5.10
N SER A 159 14.34 2.89 5.47
CA SER A 159 15.02 2.29 6.64
C SER A 159 16.54 2.36 6.53
N ASP A 160 17.07 2.33 5.31
CA ASP A 160 18.47 2.55 4.98
C ASP A 160 19.03 3.90 5.47
N LEU A 161 18.18 4.89 5.74
CA LEU A 161 18.59 6.21 6.20
C LEU A 161 18.49 6.42 7.72
N TRP A 162 17.79 5.54 8.44
CA TRP A 162 17.47 5.83 9.83
C TRP A 162 17.55 4.64 10.80
N ILE A 163 17.51 3.40 10.31
CA ILE A 163 17.44 2.24 11.20
C ILE A 163 18.69 2.07 12.04
N ASP A 164 19.87 2.32 11.47
CA ASP A 164 21.16 2.21 12.17
C ASP A 164 21.43 3.37 13.14
N GLY A 165 20.73 4.49 12.95
CA GLY A 165 20.84 5.66 13.84
C GLY A 165 20.05 5.56 15.14
N TYR A 166 19.17 4.58 15.24
CA TYR A 166 18.41 4.26 16.43
C TYR A 166 18.93 2.94 16.98
N ASP A 167 19.57 2.96 18.15
CA ASP A 167 20.01 1.76 18.88
C ASP A 167 18.80 0.94 19.36
N PHE A 168 17.96 0.54 18.39
CA PHE A 168 16.76 -0.23 18.61
C PHE A 168 17.02 -1.70 18.35
N LYS A 169 17.19 -2.47 19.44
CA LYS A 169 17.45 -3.93 19.42
C LYS A 169 16.18 -4.79 19.43
N GLY A 170 15.02 -4.17 19.22
CA GLY A 170 13.73 -4.86 19.27
C GLY A 170 13.23 -5.33 17.90
N GLU A 171 12.04 -5.89 17.90
CA GLU A 171 11.32 -6.19 16.67
C GLU A 171 11.04 -4.90 15.88
N PRO A 172 11.28 -4.84 14.56
CA PRO A 172 11.06 -3.63 13.76
C PRO A 172 9.66 -3.03 13.89
N SER A 173 8.64 -3.86 14.10
CA SER A 173 7.25 -3.43 14.33
C SER A 173 7.02 -2.66 15.63
N LYS A 174 7.92 -2.78 16.59
CA LYS A 174 7.89 -2.09 17.90
C LYS A 174 8.70 -0.80 17.91
N HIS A 175 9.31 -0.43 16.79
CA HIS A 175 10.13 0.78 16.71
C HIS A 175 9.30 2.04 17.02
N PRO A 176 9.86 3.03 17.79
CA PRO A 176 9.17 4.28 18.16
C PRO A 176 8.60 5.07 16.97
N ILE A 177 9.10 4.85 15.76
CA ILE A 177 8.58 5.46 14.53
C ILE A 177 7.06 5.25 14.35
N PHE A 178 6.50 4.21 14.94
CA PHE A 178 5.08 3.88 14.84
C PHE A 178 4.22 4.45 15.97
N GLU A 179 4.82 4.99 17.05
CA GLU A 179 4.07 5.47 18.21
C GLU A 179 2.98 6.49 17.88
N PRO A 180 3.24 7.52 17.03
CA PRO A 180 2.23 8.52 16.69
C PRO A 180 1.00 7.97 15.96
N PHE A 181 1.08 6.74 15.44
CA PHE A 181 0.02 6.11 14.66
C PHE A 181 -0.82 5.13 15.48
N ASN A 182 -0.40 4.79 16.69
CA ASN A 182 -1.02 3.73 17.50
C ASN A 182 -2.51 3.98 17.80
N MET A 183 -2.91 5.22 18.07
CA MET A 183 -4.32 5.55 18.33
C MET A 183 -5.21 5.21 17.12
N GLY A 184 -4.82 5.62 15.92
CA GLY A 184 -5.57 5.29 14.71
C GLY A 184 -5.53 3.79 14.39
N ILE A 185 -4.42 3.11 14.67
CA ILE A 185 -4.32 1.64 14.56
C ILE A 185 -5.36 0.96 15.46
N GLN A 186 -5.44 1.39 16.72
CA GLN A 186 -6.42 0.85 17.66
C GLN A 186 -7.85 1.06 17.17
N GLN A 187 -8.20 2.28 16.76
CA GLN A 187 -9.53 2.61 16.23
C GLN A 187 -9.92 1.74 15.03
N LEU A 188 -8.98 1.47 14.12
CA LEU A 188 -9.22 0.63 12.94
C LEU A 188 -9.36 -0.85 13.34
N ASN A 189 -8.54 -1.35 14.26
CA ASN A 189 -8.64 -2.71 14.78
C ASN A 189 -9.98 -2.95 15.49
N GLU A 190 -10.47 -1.98 16.27
CA GLU A 190 -11.77 -2.04 16.96
C GLU A 190 -12.95 -2.19 15.99
N ILE A 191 -12.80 -1.71 14.77
CA ILE A 191 -13.80 -1.88 13.72
C ILE A 191 -13.55 -3.10 12.82
N GLY A 192 -12.57 -3.94 13.17
CA GLY A 192 -12.26 -5.17 12.45
C GLY A 192 -11.38 -4.97 11.21
N ILE A 193 -10.66 -3.85 11.10
CA ILE A 193 -9.68 -3.63 10.04
C ILE A 193 -8.28 -3.77 10.66
N PRO A 194 -7.60 -4.90 10.44
CA PRO A 194 -6.29 -5.14 10.99
C PRO A 194 -5.22 -4.24 10.40
N CYS A 195 -4.35 -3.75 11.28
CA CYS A 195 -3.25 -2.87 10.93
C CYS A 195 -1.91 -3.51 11.28
N HIS A 196 -1.03 -3.64 10.30
CA HIS A 196 0.31 -4.21 10.44
C HIS A 196 1.39 -3.15 10.24
N LYS A 197 2.53 -3.31 10.90
CA LYS A 197 3.67 -2.40 10.84
C LYS A 197 4.81 -3.06 10.10
N TYR A 198 5.35 -2.38 9.09
CA TYR A 198 6.47 -2.85 8.28
C TYR A 198 7.57 -1.79 8.22
N VAL A 199 8.81 -2.23 8.35
CA VAL A 199 10.00 -1.42 8.09
C VAL A 199 10.54 -1.83 6.74
N VAL A 200 10.72 -0.87 5.82
CA VAL A 200 11.13 -1.15 4.44
C VAL A 200 12.09 -0.10 3.89
N SER A 201 12.88 -0.49 2.91
CA SER A 201 13.56 0.43 2.00
C SER A 201 13.09 0.18 0.57
N ALA A 202 12.11 0.95 0.13
CA ALA A 202 11.52 0.76 -1.20
C ALA A 202 12.50 1.01 -2.35
N LYS A 203 13.63 1.68 -2.10
CA LYS A 203 14.67 1.95 -3.09
C LYS A 203 15.69 0.83 -3.17
N SER A 204 16.20 0.37 -2.03
CA SER A 204 17.34 -0.53 -1.94
C SER A 204 16.99 -2.00 -1.71
N ASP A 205 15.77 -2.31 -1.26
CA ASP A 205 15.38 -3.68 -0.92
C ASP A 205 14.02 -4.07 -1.51
N SER A 206 14.07 -4.58 -2.73
CA SER A 206 12.88 -5.07 -3.42
C SER A 206 12.30 -6.34 -2.78
N GLU A 207 13.14 -7.20 -2.17
CA GLU A 207 12.68 -8.43 -1.55
C GLU A 207 11.83 -8.14 -0.31
N MET A 208 12.29 -7.21 0.55
CA MET A 208 11.52 -6.74 1.71
C MET A 208 10.16 -6.19 1.31
N VAL A 209 10.10 -5.42 0.21
CA VAL A 209 8.84 -4.92 -0.35
C VAL A 209 7.89 -6.06 -0.72
N TYR A 210 8.38 -7.06 -1.48
CA TYR A 210 7.55 -8.19 -1.90
C TYR A 210 7.13 -9.08 -0.74
N ARG A 211 8.00 -9.27 0.25
CA ARG A 211 7.68 -10.00 1.49
C ARG A 211 6.54 -9.31 2.23
N GLY A 212 6.61 -7.99 2.43
CA GLY A 212 5.54 -7.21 3.09
C GLY A 212 4.20 -7.36 2.39
N ILE A 213 4.16 -7.26 1.05
CA ILE A 213 2.93 -7.47 0.27
C ILE A 213 2.40 -8.89 0.43
N THR A 214 3.27 -9.89 0.33
CA THR A 214 2.88 -11.29 0.46
C THR A 214 2.28 -11.56 1.84
N THR A 215 2.88 -11.04 2.90
CA THR A 215 2.35 -11.15 4.26
C THR A 215 0.98 -10.50 4.37
N MET A 216 0.81 -9.26 3.86
CA MET A 216 -0.49 -8.58 3.87
C MET A 216 -1.60 -9.37 3.16
N ILE A 217 -1.28 -10.13 2.11
CA ILE A 217 -2.28 -10.93 1.39
C ILE A 217 -2.58 -12.25 2.09
N LYS A 218 -1.56 -12.88 2.70
CA LYS A 218 -1.72 -14.19 3.36
C LYS A 218 -2.48 -14.13 4.67
N ASP A 219 -2.36 -13.03 5.38
CA ASP A 219 -3.00 -12.85 6.68
C ASP A 219 -4.53 -12.66 6.55
N TYR A 220 -5.06 -12.63 5.32
CA TYR A 220 -6.48 -12.42 4.96
C TYR A 220 -6.92 -13.17 3.71
#